data_8780721d615808d4da8c582247890862
#
_entry.id   8780721d615808d4da8c582247890862
#
_cell.length_a   1.000
_cell.length_b   1.000
_cell.length_c   1.000
_cell.angle_alpha   90.00
_cell.angle_beta   90.00
_cell.angle_gamma   90.00
#
_symmetry.space_group_name_H-M   'P 1'
#
loop_
_entity.id
_entity.type
_entity.pdbx_description
1 polymer ?
#
loop_
_entity_poly.entity_id
_entity_poly.type
_entity_poly.pdbx_seq_one_letter_code
_entity_poly.pdbx_strand_id
1 'polypeptide(L)'
;MEKRKVLITGASRGIGLAIAKKLCNSYNLILHASKESSFTETLPNSSLLCADFSNPQEVNSFCKSLKKLHGSDLYAVINNAGITFDKSLIFQPEEEIDKLLQVNLKTPILICKAAMKIFGLNKKGVIINMSSCVGESGNAFQAVYAATKAGLIALSKSIAKEIGVLHREHEIRVLSVSPGFIESDMTDKIPEKEKEIYLKMMPSGRFGKAEEIASMVAFLISDEAAYVNGSNIQVNGGLL
;
A
#
# COMPACT_ATOMS: atom_id res chain seq x y z
N MET A 1 22.93 16.26 -0.19
CA MET A 1 21.56 16.40 -0.70
C MET A 1 20.59 16.00 0.41
N GLU A 2 19.55 16.79 0.61
CA GLU A 2 18.50 16.47 1.58
C GLU A 2 17.76 15.21 1.12
N LYS A 3 17.51 14.25 2.03
CA LYS A 3 16.83 13.00 1.68
C LYS A 3 15.38 13.28 1.33
N ARG A 4 14.91 12.73 0.20
CA ARG A 4 13.50 12.78 -0.22
C ARG A 4 12.58 12.13 0.82
N LYS A 5 11.35 12.63 0.99
CA LYS A 5 10.37 12.07 1.94
C LYS A 5 9.52 10.98 1.30
N VAL A 6 9.26 9.92 2.06
CA VAL A 6 8.39 8.80 1.67
C VAL A 6 7.33 8.57 2.74
N LEU A 7 6.06 8.66 2.37
CA LEU A 7 4.94 8.26 3.21
C LEU A 7 4.70 6.75 3.08
N ILE A 8 4.59 6.07 4.23
CA ILE A 8 4.21 4.65 4.31
C ILE A 8 3.00 4.52 5.22
N THR A 9 1.85 4.12 4.68
CA THR A 9 0.67 3.87 5.51
C THR A 9 0.65 2.44 6.04
N GLY A 10 0.16 2.25 7.28
CA GLY A 10 0.19 0.94 7.94
C GLY A 10 1.61 0.44 8.21
N ALA A 11 2.49 1.35 8.68
CA ALA A 11 3.93 1.09 8.83
C ALA A 11 4.33 0.44 10.16
N SER A 12 3.39 0.16 11.06
CA SER A 12 3.70 -0.34 12.41
C SER A 12 4.03 -1.84 12.47
N ARG A 13 3.69 -2.62 11.44
CA ARG A 13 3.93 -4.07 11.38
C ARG A 13 3.93 -4.61 9.94
N GLY A 14 4.28 -5.90 9.80
CA GLY A 14 4.20 -6.64 8.54
C GLY A 14 4.94 -5.97 7.38
N ILE A 15 4.33 -5.97 6.21
CA ILE A 15 4.90 -5.42 4.97
C ILE A 15 5.27 -3.94 5.14
N GLY A 16 4.41 -3.13 5.76
CA GLY A 16 4.68 -1.70 5.96
C GLY A 16 5.90 -1.43 6.81
N LEU A 17 6.12 -2.19 7.89
CA LEU A 17 7.31 -2.10 8.72
C LEU A 17 8.57 -2.57 7.97
N ALA A 18 8.48 -3.66 7.22
CA ALA A 18 9.59 -4.14 6.40
C ALA A 18 10.01 -3.11 5.35
N ILE A 19 9.04 -2.45 4.70
CA ILE A 19 9.31 -1.33 3.77
C ILE A 19 9.99 -0.18 4.52
N ALA A 20 9.50 0.20 5.69
CA ALA A 20 10.08 1.28 6.49
C ALA A 20 11.54 0.96 6.88
N LYS A 21 11.81 -0.25 7.36
CA LYS A 21 13.18 -0.72 7.67
C LYS A 21 14.10 -0.69 6.44
N LYS A 22 13.61 -1.09 5.28
CA LYS A 22 14.38 -1.09 4.03
C LYS A 22 14.75 0.31 3.57
N LEU A 23 13.88 1.30 3.80
CA LEU A 23 14.01 2.65 3.24
C LEU A 23 14.64 3.67 4.21
N CYS A 24 14.64 3.44 5.53
CA CYS A 24 15.00 4.44 6.55
C CYS A 24 16.43 4.99 6.44
N ASN A 25 17.35 4.26 5.82
CA ASN A 25 18.73 4.75 5.61
C ASN A 25 18.85 5.65 4.38
N SER A 26 17.94 5.53 3.39
CA SER A 26 18.02 6.23 2.12
C SER A 26 17.03 7.40 2.00
N TYR A 27 15.95 7.38 2.78
CA TYR A 27 14.86 8.35 2.72
C TYR A 27 14.51 8.89 4.11
N ASN A 28 13.88 10.06 4.15
CA ASN A 28 13.16 10.54 5.33
C ASN A 28 11.74 9.94 5.29
N LEU A 29 11.31 9.27 6.37
CA LEU A 29 10.05 8.54 6.38
C LEU A 29 8.96 9.29 7.14
N ILE A 30 7.76 9.26 6.60
CA ILE A 30 6.52 9.60 7.29
C ILE A 30 5.80 8.27 7.52
N LEU A 31 5.80 7.80 8.76
CA LEU A 31 5.22 6.52 9.13
C LEU A 31 3.82 6.73 9.67
N HIS A 32 2.85 6.01 9.09
CA HIS A 32 1.46 6.06 9.56
C HIS A 32 1.06 4.75 10.22
N ALA A 33 0.33 4.90 11.33
CA ALA A 33 -0.50 3.87 11.97
C ALA A 33 -1.77 4.53 12.52
N SER A 34 -2.75 3.72 12.94
CA SER A 34 -3.98 4.26 13.56
C SER A 34 -3.72 4.93 14.90
N LYS A 35 -2.69 4.49 15.64
CA LYS A 35 -2.29 5.05 16.95
C LYS A 35 -0.78 5.02 17.08
N GLU A 36 -0.21 5.98 17.82
CA GLU A 36 1.23 6.04 18.09
C GLU A 36 1.72 4.82 18.87
N SER A 37 0.93 4.34 19.82
CA SER A 37 1.21 3.13 20.59
C SER A 37 1.32 1.83 19.76
N SER A 38 0.96 1.88 18.47
CA SER A 38 1.14 0.74 17.56
C SER A 38 2.58 0.56 17.10
N PHE A 39 3.44 1.56 17.29
CA PHE A 39 4.86 1.46 16.94
C PHE A 39 5.65 0.88 18.12
N THR A 40 6.29 -0.26 17.89
CA THR A 40 7.14 -0.95 18.87
C THR A 40 8.63 -0.62 18.69
N GLU A 41 8.98 -0.02 17.57
CA GLU A 41 10.36 0.30 17.19
C GLU A 41 10.47 1.76 16.71
N THR A 42 11.58 2.40 17.05
CA THR A 42 11.95 3.72 16.51
C THR A 42 12.91 3.51 15.35
N LEU A 43 12.57 4.02 14.17
CA LEU A 43 13.42 3.96 12.98
C LEU A 43 14.16 5.30 12.78
N PRO A 44 15.41 5.28 12.30
CA PRO A 44 16.13 6.51 11.98
C PRO A 44 15.43 7.26 10.84
N ASN A 45 15.60 8.59 10.81
CA ASN A 45 15.03 9.46 9.77
C ASN A 45 13.52 9.29 9.58
N SER A 46 12.77 9.08 10.66
CA SER A 46 11.32 8.90 10.60
C SER A 46 10.57 9.88 11.48
N SER A 47 9.37 10.22 11.05
CA SER A 47 8.36 10.97 11.82
C SER A 47 7.04 10.21 11.78
N LEU A 48 6.20 10.38 12.80
CA LEU A 48 4.90 9.72 12.89
C LEU A 48 3.79 10.66 12.45
N LEU A 49 2.81 10.13 11.73
CA LEU A 49 1.58 10.81 11.37
C LEU A 49 0.41 9.84 11.55
N CYS A 50 -0.21 9.86 12.72
CA CYS A 50 -1.27 8.90 13.09
C CYS A 50 -2.66 9.38 12.69
N ALA A 51 -3.52 8.44 12.28
CA ALA A 51 -4.93 8.65 12.00
C ALA A 51 -5.66 7.30 11.94
N ASP A 52 -6.87 7.22 12.47
CA ASP A 52 -7.73 6.05 12.21
C ASP A 52 -8.39 6.18 10.84
N PHE A 53 -7.97 5.35 9.89
CA PHE A 53 -8.50 5.39 8.53
C PHE A 53 -9.94 4.87 8.40
N SER A 54 -10.50 4.29 9.46
CA SER A 54 -11.95 4.02 9.52
C SER A 54 -12.78 5.28 9.81
N ASN A 55 -12.13 6.36 10.28
CA ASN A 55 -12.75 7.65 10.56
C ASN A 55 -12.52 8.64 9.40
N PRO A 56 -13.58 9.01 8.63
CA PRO A 56 -13.43 9.93 7.49
C PRO A 56 -12.88 11.31 7.86
N GLN A 57 -13.17 11.81 9.07
CA GLN A 57 -12.70 13.11 9.55
C GLN A 57 -11.19 13.10 9.79
N GLU A 58 -10.67 12.01 10.38
CA GLU A 58 -9.25 11.82 10.59
C GLU A 58 -8.51 11.67 9.26
N VAL A 59 -9.06 10.94 8.28
CA VAL A 59 -8.51 10.83 6.93
C VAL A 59 -8.39 12.20 6.26
N ASN A 60 -9.43 13.04 6.35
CA ASN A 60 -9.40 14.39 5.81
C ASN A 60 -8.33 15.27 6.47
N SER A 61 -8.19 15.17 7.79
CA SER A 61 -7.16 15.89 8.55
C SER A 61 -5.76 15.39 8.19
N PHE A 62 -5.58 14.09 8.05
CA PHE A 62 -4.35 13.43 7.60
C PHE A 62 -3.91 13.97 6.23
N CYS A 63 -4.81 13.99 5.23
CA CYS A 63 -4.50 14.49 3.90
C CYS A 63 -4.13 15.99 3.90
N LYS A 64 -4.78 16.80 4.74
CA LYS A 64 -4.43 18.23 4.92
C LYS A 64 -3.04 18.40 5.55
N SER A 65 -2.75 17.61 6.60
CA SER A 65 -1.45 17.61 7.28
C SER A 65 -0.32 17.18 6.34
N LEU A 66 -0.53 16.16 5.53
CA LEU A 66 0.43 15.70 4.54
C LEU A 66 0.86 16.85 3.60
N LYS A 67 -0.10 17.61 3.08
CA LYS A 67 0.18 18.76 2.23
C LYS A 67 0.91 19.88 2.99
N LYS A 68 0.44 20.22 4.19
CA LYS A 68 0.94 21.37 4.97
C LYS A 68 2.36 21.13 5.48
N LEU A 69 2.67 19.93 5.95
CA LEU A 69 3.92 19.61 6.65
C LEU A 69 4.99 19.00 5.73
N HIS A 70 4.60 18.40 4.62
CA HIS A 70 5.49 17.58 3.81
C HIS A 70 5.40 17.86 2.30
N GLY A 71 4.62 18.86 1.89
CA GLY A 71 4.33 19.09 0.47
C GLY A 71 5.54 19.48 -0.39
N SER A 72 6.57 20.11 0.18
CA SER A 72 7.72 20.59 -0.60
C SER A 72 8.69 19.48 -1.02
N ASP A 73 8.79 18.40 -0.27
CA ASP A 73 9.82 17.37 -0.40
C ASP A 73 9.24 15.94 -0.37
N LEU A 74 7.90 15.80 -0.38
CA LEU A 74 7.25 14.51 -0.57
C LEU A 74 7.57 13.97 -1.96
N TYR A 75 8.16 12.78 -1.98
CA TYR A 75 8.60 12.10 -3.18
C TYR A 75 7.82 10.82 -3.48
N ALA A 76 7.50 10.03 -2.46
CA ALA A 76 6.75 8.81 -2.68
C ALA A 76 5.65 8.61 -1.63
N VAL A 77 4.59 7.94 -2.05
CA VAL A 77 3.47 7.49 -1.21
C VAL A 77 3.26 6.01 -1.40
N ILE A 78 3.30 5.25 -0.30
CA ILE A 78 3.04 3.82 -0.28
C ILE A 78 1.75 3.59 0.50
N ASN A 79 0.64 3.41 -0.22
CA ASN A 79 -0.66 3.07 0.35
C ASN A 79 -0.68 1.57 0.70
N ASN A 80 -0.18 1.24 1.89
CA ASN A 80 -0.09 -0.14 2.38
C ASN A 80 -1.13 -0.46 3.46
N ALA A 81 -1.64 0.52 4.20
CA ALA A 81 -2.67 0.27 5.21
C ALA A 81 -3.87 -0.48 4.62
N GLY A 82 -4.32 -1.50 5.32
CA GLY A 82 -5.47 -2.30 4.93
C GLY A 82 -5.94 -3.23 6.04
N ILE A 83 -7.19 -3.63 5.94
CA ILE A 83 -7.85 -4.57 6.84
C ILE A 83 -8.53 -5.66 6.02
N THR A 84 -8.81 -6.80 6.64
CA THR A 84 -9.66 -7.85 6.07
C THR A 84 -10.68 -8.32 7.10
N PHE A 85 -11.83 -8.76 6.61
CA PHE A 85 -12.83 -9.52 7.34
C PHE A 85 -13.20 -10.71 6.45
N ASP A 86 -12.72 -11.88 6.83
CA ASP A 86 -12.92 -13.11 6.07
C ASP A 86 -14.24 -13.76 6.47
N LYS A 87 -15.26 -13.54 5.65
CA LYS A 87 -16.63 -13.97 5.93
C LYS A 87 -17.39 -14.20 4.61
N SER A 88 -18.31 -15.16 4.61
CA SER A 88 -19.22 -15.33 3.48
C SER A 88 -20.02 -14.04 3.25
N LEU A 89 -20.15 -13.61 2.00
CA LEU A 89 -20.82 -12.36 1.63
C LEU A 89 -22.25 -12.26 2.18
N ILE A 90 -22.98 -13.40 2.22
CA ILE A 90 -24.36 -13.43 2.73
C ILE A 90 -24.48 -13.15 4.24
N PHE A 91 -23.36 -13.28 4.99
CA PHE A 91 -23.30 -13.02 6.42
C PHE A 91 -22.42 -11.81 6.78
N GLN A 92 -21.89 -11.09 5.79
CA GLN A 92 -21.03 -9.93 6.05
C GLN A 92 -21.88 -8.71 6.40
N PRO A 93 -21.75 -8.14 7.62
CA PRO A 93 -22.51 -6.95 8.00
C PRO A 93 -22.12 -5.74 7.15
N GLU A 94 -23.10 -4.85 6.91
CA GLU A 94 -22.90 -3.60 6.17
C GLU A 94 -21.79 -2.73 6.77
N GLU A 95 -21.69 -2.68 8.09
CA GLU A 95 -20.64 -1.94 8.81
C GLU A 95 -19.22 -2.46 8.49
N GLU A 96 -19.04 -3.78 8.31
CA GLU A 96 -17.76 -4.36 7.90
C GLU A 96 -17.47 -4.04 6.42
N ILE A 97 -18.51 -4.05 5.57
CA ILE A 97 -18.38 -3.67 4.15
C ILE A 97 -17.94 -2.21 4.05
N ASP A 98 -18.62 -1.30 4.74
CA ASP A 98 -18.29 0.11 4.75
C ASP A 98 -16.87 0.37 5.27
N LYS A 99 -16.46 -0.34 6.32
CA LYS A 99 -15.12 -0.22 6.87
C LYS A 99 -14.05 -0.71 5.90
N LEU A 100 -14.27 -1.83 5.21
CA LEU A 100 -13.39 -2.32 4.15
C LEU A 100 -13.26 -1.31 3.02
N LEU A 101 -14.37 -0.78 2.51
CA LEU A 101 -14.39 0.22 1.46
C LEU A 101 -13.71 1.52 1.92
N GLN A 102 -13.97 1.97 3.14
CA GLN A 102 -13.39 3.19 3.70
C GLN A 102 -11.87 3.06 3.83
N VAL A 103 -11.37 2.00 4.47
CA VAL A 103 -9.94 1.83 4.77
C VAL A 103 -9.15 1.43 3.53
N ASN A 104 -9.63 0.40 2.80
CA ASN A 104 -8.83 -0.23 1.75
C ASN A 104 -8.93 0.47 0.39
N LEU A 105 -9.98 1.28 0.15
CA LEU A 105 -10.20 1.88 -1.16
C LEU A 105 -10.37 3.40 -1.08
N LYS A 106 -11.35 3.89 -0.32
CA LYS A 106 -11.65 5.34 -0.29
C LYS A 106 -10.48 6.15 0.29
N THR A 107 -9.86 5.68 1.37
CA THR A 107 -8.70 6.35 1.95
C THR A 107 -7.51 6.42 1.00
N PRO A 108 -7.06 5.32 0.35
CA PRO A 108 -6.04 5.40 -0.70
C PRO A 108 -6.39 6.37 -1.84
N ILE A 109 -7.65 6.42 -2.29
CA ILE A 109 -8.09 7.41 -3.31
C ILE A 109 -7.86 8.83 -2.82
N LEU A 110 -8.23 9.15 -1.56
CA LEU A 110 -8.05 10.49 -0.99
C LEU A 110 -6.58 10.85 -0.80
N ILE A 111 -5.75 9.90 -0.39
CA ILE A 111 -4.30 10.07 -0.28
C ILE A 111 -3.67 10.26 -1.66
N CYS A 112 -4.04 9.46 -2.67
CA CYS A 112 -3.62 9.66 -4.06
C CYS A 112 -3.99 11.05 -4.56
N LYS A 113 -5.22 11.50 -4.32
CA LYS A 113 -5.68 12.86 -4.67
C LYS A 113 -4.84 13.96 -4.01
N ALA A 114 -4.45 13.78 -2.74
CA ALA A 114 -3.60 14.73 -2.04
C ALA A 114 -2.16 14.71 -2.59
N ALA A 115 -1.59 13.51 -2.79
CA ALA A 115 -0.26 13.32 -3.35
C ALA A 115 -0.13 13.87 -4.76
N MET A 116 -1.12 13.63 -5.63
CA MET A 116 -1.13 14.14 -7.00
C MET A 116 -1.06 15.66 -7.06
N LYS A 117 -1.74 16.37 -6.14
CA LYS A 117 -1.64 17.84 -6.05
C LYS A 117 -0.24 18.31 -5.65
N ILE A 118 0.45 17.55 -4.81
CA ILE A 118 1.82 17.83 -4.37
C ILE A 118 2.79 17.56 -5.52
N PHE A 119 2.68 16.38 -6.14
CA PHE A 119 3.57 15.94 -7.21
C PHE A 119 3.40 16.79 -8.48
N GLY A 120 2.18 17.28 -8.77
CA GLY A 120 1.96 18.23 -9.86
C GLY A 120 2.75 19.52 -9.68
N LEU A 121 2.97 20.01 -8.45
CA LEU A 121 3.82 21.15 -8.15
C LEU A 121 5.31 20.79 -8.17
N ASN A 122 5.66 19.62 -7.62
CA ASN A 122 7.05 19.15 -7.52
C ASN A 122 7.57 18.57 -8.86
N LYS A 123 6.69 18.33 -9.84
CA LYS A 123 6.93 17.72 -11.15
C LYS A 123 7.53 16.32 -11.09
N LYS A 124 7.59 15.70 -9.91
CA LYS A 124 8.15 14.37 -9.69
C LYS A 124 7.45 13.69 -8.51
N GLY A 125 7.21 12.38 -8.63
CA GLY A 125 6.68 11.61 -7.53
C GLY A 125 6.33 10.16 -7.89
N VAL A 126 6.18 9.32 -6.88
CA VAL A 126 5.79 7.91 -7.07
C VAL A 126 4.67 7.53 -6.10
N ILE A 127 3.62 6.92 -6.62
CA ILE A 127 2.56 6.32 -5.80
C ILE A 127 2.60 4.81 -6.01
N ILE A 128 2.66 4.06 -4.91
CA ILE A 128 2.49 2.60 -4.92
C ILE A 128 1.26 2.25 -4.09
N ASN A 129 0.28 1.64 -4.73
CA ASN A 129 -0.91 1.11 -4.07
C ASN A 129 -0.71 -0.39 -3.81
N MET A 130 -0.68 -0.80 -2.54
CA MET A 130 -0.55 -2.21 -2.15
C MET A 130 -1.89 -2.93 -2.36
N SER A 131 -1.99 -3.65 -3.48
CA SER A 131 -3.09 -4.52 -3.80
C SER A 131 -2.93 -5.90 -3.14
N SER A 132 -3.32 -6.96 -3.80
CA SER A 132 -3.19 -8.37 -3.40
C SER A 132 -3.41 -9.25 -4.62
N CYS A 133 -2.84 -10.46 -4.63
CA CYS A 133 -3.23 -11.51 -5.58
C CYS A 133 -4.74 -11.77 -5.55
N VAL A 134 -5.36 -11.67 -4.37
CA VAL A 134 -6.82 -11.78 -4.20
C VAL A 134 -7.60 -10.72 -4.98
N GLY A 135 -7.03 -9.54 -5.21
CA GLY A 135 -7.63 -8.51 -6.06
C GLY A 135 -7.67 -8.87 -7.55
N GLU A 136 -6.90 -9.86 -7.97
CA GLU A 136 -6.85 -10.34 -9.36
C GLU A 136 -7.65 -11.63 -9.54
N SER A 137 -7.47 -12.61 -8.64
CA SER A 137 -8.10 -13.93 -8.75
C SER A 137 -9.43 -14.07 -8.00
N GLY A 138 -9.70 -13.17 -7.02
CA GLY A 138 -10.69 -13.44 -5.99
C GLY A 138 -10.19 -14.48 -4.97
N ASN A 139 -10.90 -14.61 -3.86
CA ASN A 139 -10.74 -15.68 -2.91
C ASN A 139 -12.06 -15.92 -2.17
N ALA A 140 -12.38 -17.18 -1.84
CA ALA A 140 -13.56 -17.52 -1.04
C ALA A 140 -13.54 -16.75 0.29
N PHE A 141 -14.70 -16.26 0.73
CA PHE A 141 -14.89 -15.49 1.96
C PHE A 141 -14.23 -14.09 2.00
N GLN A 142 -13.65 -13.62 0.88
CA GLN A 142 -12.99 -12.33 0.77
C GLN A 142 -13.57 -11.44 -0.35
N ALA A 143 -14.85 -11.57 -0.69
CA ALA A 143 -15.45 -10.89 -1.82
C ALA A 143 -15.27 -9.36 -1.79
N VAL A 144 -15.59 -8.70 -0.65
CA VAL A 144 -15.46 -7.25 -0.52
C VAL A 144 -13.98 -6.83 -0.46
N TYR A 145 -13.15 -7.59 0.25
CA TYR A 145 -11.70 -7.35 0.27
C TYR A 145 -11.11 -7.43 -1.16
N ALA A 146 -11.45 -8.48 -1.92
CA ALA A 146 -11.03 -8.65 -3.31
C ALA A 146 -11.44 -7.44 -4.16
N ALA A 147 -12.69 -7.00 -4.05
CA ALA A 147 -13.20 -5.83 -4.76
C ALA A 147 -12.40 -4.56 -4.45
N THR A 148 -12.05 -4.33 -3.16
CA THR A 148 -11.23 -3.17 -2.78
C THR A 148 -9.84 -3.22 -3.38
N LYS A 149 -9.22 -4.41 -3.40
CA LYS A 149 -7.87 -4.61 -3.94
C LYS A 149 -7.83 -4.55 -5.47
N ALA A 150 -8.84 -5.09 -6.15
CA ALA A 150 -9.03 -4.89 -7.58
C ALA A 150 -9.22 -3.40 -7.94
N GLY A 151 -9.98 -2.68 -7.11
CA GLY A 151 -10.18 -1.23 -7.24
C GLY A 151 -8.87 -0.44 -7.22
N LEU A 152 -7.89 -0.83 -6.38
CA LEU A 152 -6.57 -0.19 -6.33
C LEU A 152 -5.75 -0.42 -7.60
N ILE A 153 -5.87 -1.59 -8.24
CA ILE A 153 -5.22 -1.88 -9.53
C ILE A 153 -5.79 -0.96 -10.61
N ALA A 154 -7.11 -0.89 -10.71
CA ALA A 154 -7.79 -0.04 -11.68
C ALA A 154 -7.49 1.44 -11.45
N LEU A 155 -7.52 1.90 -10.17
CA LEU A 155 -7.16 3.26 -9.76
C LEU A 155 -5.74 3.63 -10.23
N SER A 156 -4.76 2.76 -9.98
CA SER A 156 -3.37 3.00 -10.36
C SER A 156 -3.20 3.17 -11.86
N LYS A 157 -3.82 2.29 -12.65
CA LYS A 157 -3.82 2.35 -14.11
C LYS A 157 -4.46 3.64 -14.64
N SER A 158 -5.59 4.06 -14.04
CA SER A 158 -6.33 5.25 -14.45
C SER A 158 -5.53 6.52 -14.16
N ILE A 159 -4.98 6.67 -12.93
CA ILE A 159 -4.19 7.85 -12.57
C ILE A 159 -2.93 7.94 -13.43
N ALA A 160 -2.25 6.84 -13.72
CA ALA A 160 -1.07 6.84 -14.59
C ALA A 160 -1.39 7.38 -16.00
N LYS A 161 -2.58 7.06 -16.55
CA LYS A 161 -3.05 7.60 -17.83
C LYS A 161 -3.41 9.08 -17.73
N GLU A 162 -4.09 9.52 -16.64
CA GLU A 162 -4.41 10.93 -16.40
C GLU A 162 -3.14 11.79 -16.34
N ILE A 163 -2.07 11.32 -15.70
CA ILE A 163 -0.78 12.02 -15.67
C ILE A 163 -0.22 12.19 -17.08
N GLY A 164 -0.28 11.15 -17.91
CA GLY A 164 0.17 11.23 -19.30
C GLY A 164 -0.59 12.26 -20.14
N VAL A 165 -1.82 12.60 -19.77
CA VAL A 165 -2.63 13.64 -20.44
C VAL A 165 -2.36 15.02 -19.85
N LEU A 166 -2.34 15.14 -18.52
CA LEU A 166 -2.31 16.43 -17.83
C LEU A 166 -0.88 16.95 -17.55
N HIS A 167 0.07 16.04 -17.40
CA HIS A 167 1.42 16.33 -16.88
C HIS A 167 2.50 15.51 -17.61
N ARG A 168 2.44 15.43 -18.92
CA ARG A 168 3.33 14.60 -19.74
C ARG A 168 4.82 14.83 -19.50
N GLU A 169 5.18 16.07 -19.16
CA GLU A 169 6.56 16.49 -18.88
C GLU A 169 7.03 16.16 -17.45
N HIS A 170 6.11 15.63 -16.61
CA HIS A 170 6.43 15.37 -15.21
C HIS A 170 6.87 13.92 -15.00
N GLU A 171 7.84 13.73 -14.13
CA GLU A 171 8.33 12.40 -13.69
C GLU A 171 7.43 11.83 -12.56
N ILE A 172 6.14 11.65 -12.85
CA ILE A 172 5.20 11.10 -11.87
C ILE A 172 4.79 9.69 -12.32
N ARG A 173 4.91 8.72 -11.41
CA ARG A 173 4.56 7.32 -11.65
C ARG A 173 3.55 6.81 -10.64
N VAL A 174 2.61 6.01 -11.09
CA VAL A 174 1.60 5.36 -10.24
C VAL A 174 1.52 3.89 -10.60
N LEU A 175 1.70 3.05 -9.59
CA LEU A 175 1.76 1.60 -9.75
C LEU A 175 0.91 0.91 -8.67
N SER A 176 0.59 -0.36 -8.90
CA SER A 176 0.15 -1.25 -7.84
C SER A 176 1.11 -2.42 -7.68
N VAL A 177 1.19 -2.94 -6.47
CA VAL A 177 1.92 -4.17 -6.15
C VAL A 177 0.90 -5.16 -5.59
N SER A 178 0.92 -6.38 -6.11
CA SER A 178 0.05 -7.49 -5.67
C SER A 178 0.89 -8.57 -4.97
N PRO A 179 1.07 -8.49 -3.64
CA PRO A 179 1.66 -9.56 -2.88
C PRO A 179 0.82 -10.84 -2.95
N GLY A 180 1.48 -12.00 -2.91
CA GLY A 180 0.85 -13.27 -2.61
C GLY A 180 0.63 -13.48 -1.09
N PHE A 181 0.63 -14.72 -0.64
CA PHE A 181 0.61 -15.06 0.78
C PHE A 181 1.99 -14.76 1.39
N ILE A 182 2.00 -13.88 2.40
CA ILE A 182 3.21 -13.40 3.07
C ILE A 182 3.21 -13.89 4.53
N GLU A 183 4.34 -14.41 5.00
CA GLU A 183 4.54 -14.79 6.40
C GLU A 183 4.19 -13.62 7.34
N SER A 184 3.26 -13.85 8.25
CA SER A 184 2.74 -12.85 9.19
C SER A 184 1.94 -13.52 10.30
N ASP A 185 1.64 -12.78 11.38
CA ASP A 185 0.74 -13.22 12.44
C ASP A 185 -0.63 -13.72 11.93
N MET A 186 -1.04 -13.28 10.73
CA MET A 186 -2.29 -13.73 10.10
C MET A 186 -2.12 -15.10 9.44
N THR A 187 -1.04 -15.30 8.70
CA THR A 187 -0.76 -16.58 8.04
C THR A 187 -0.36 -17.66 9.04
N ASP A 188 0.20 -17.29 10.19
CA ASP A 188 0.53 -18.23 11.27
C ASP A 188 -0.73 -18.86 11.91
N LYS A 189 -1.85 -18.15 11.84
CA LYS A 189 -3.15 -18.62 12.35
C LYS A 189 -3.91 -19.52 11.38
N ILE A 190 -3.45 -19.66 10.15
CA ILE A 190 -4.08 -20.56 9.16
C ILE A 190 -3.86 -22.01 9.62
N PRO A 191 -4.92 -22.84 9.67
CA PRO A 191 -4.80 -24.24 10.00
C PRO A 191 -3.82 -24.97 9.06
N GLU A 192 -3.03 -25.93 9.58
CA GLU A 192 -1.96 -26.56 8.82
C GLU A 192 -2.43 -27.21 7.52
N LYS A 193 -3.62 -27.84 7.55
CA LYS A 193 -4.24 -28.42 6.33
C LYS A 193 -4.53 -27.38 5.26
N GLU A 194 -4.94 -26.19 5.64
CA GLU A 194 -5.18 -25.09 4.70
C GLU A 194 -3.87 -24.50 4.19
N LYS A 195 -2.85 -24.38 5.06
CA LYS A 195 -1.50 -23.99 4.64
C LYS A 195 -0.94 -24.92 3.57
N GLU A 196 -1.08 -26.23 3.75
CA GLU A 196 -0.64 -27.22 2.76
C GLU A 196 -1.34 -27.02 1.39
N ILE A 197 -2.63 -26.67 1.40
CA ILE A 197 -3.37 -26.39 0.15
C ILE A 197 -2.78 -25.15 -0.53
N TYR A 198 -2.60 -24.04 0.21
CA TYR A 198 -2.01 -22.82 -0.35
C TYR A 198 -0.58 -23.05 -0.85
N LEU A 199 0.25 -23.81 -0.11
CA LEU A 199 1.62 -24.14 -0.52
C LEU A 199 1.65 -24.94 -1.83
N LYS A 200 0.71 -25.87 -2.03
CA LYS A 200 0.60 -26.65 -3.28
C LYS A 200 0.18 -25.81 -4.48
N MET A 201 -0.56 -24.71 -4.24
CA MET A 201 -0.97 -23.79 -5.30
C MET A 201 0.15 -22.84 -5.73
N MET A 202 1.18 -22.64 -4.89
CA MET A 202 2.27 -21.72 -5.18
C MET A 202 3.45 -22.46 -5.82
N PRO A 203 3.85 -22.13 -7.05
CA PRO A 203 5.04 -22.70 -7.69
C PRO A 203 6.33 -22.55 -6.87
N SER A 204 6.45 -21.47 -6.08
CA SER A 204 7.59 -21.28 -5.17
C SER A 204 7.63 -22.25 -3.99
N GLY A 205 6.52 -22.97 -3.69
CA GLY A 205 6.41 -23.92 -2.59
C GLY A 205 6.52 -23.33 -1.18
N ARG A 206 6.45 -22.01 -1.05
CA ARG A 206 6.57 -21.29 0.22
C ARG A 206 5.78 -19.99 0.22
N PHE A 207 5.45 -19.49 1.40
CA PHE A 207 5.00 -18.12 1.56
C PHE A 207 6.15 -17.13 1.30
N GLY A 208 5.82 -15.94 0.84
CA GLY A 208 6.78 -14.86 0.68
C GLY A 208 7.12 -14.22 2.03
N LYS A 209 8.25 -13.52 2.09
CA LYS A 209 8.63 -12.71 3.24
C LYS A 209 8.31 -11.24 3.01
N ALA A 210 8.00 -10.51 4.08
CA ALA A 210 7.72 -9.07 4.00
C ALA A 210 8.89 -8.28 3.38
N GLU A 211 10.13 -8.73 3.61
CA GLU A 211 11.36 -8.16 3.05
C GLU A 211 11.47 -8.31 1.53
N GLU A 212 10.87 -9.35 0.95
CA GLU A 212 10.84 -9.55 -0.51
C GLU A 212 9.93 -8.49 -1.16
N ILE A 213 8.78 -8.21 -0.54
CA ILE A 213 7.89 -7.12 -0.95
C ILE A 213 8.58 -5.76 -0.76
N ALA A 214 9.24 -5.55 0.38
CA ALA A 214 9.97 -4.31 0.66
C ALA A 214 11.09 -4.05 -0.36
N SER A 215 11.77 -5.08 -0.82
CA SER A 215 12.81 -4.97 -1.84
C SER A 215 12.24 -4.56 -3.19
N MET A 216 11.09 -5.12 -3.60
CA MET A 216 10.40 -4.70 -4.81
C MET A 216 9.92 -3.24 -4.71
N VAL A 217 9.32 -2.85 -3.59
CA VAL A 217 8.88 -1.46 -3.36
C VAL A 217 10.07 -0.49 -3.43
N ALA A 218 11.20 -0.84 -2.82
CA ALA A 218 12.41 -0.02 -2.87
C ALA A 218 12.92 0.18 -4.30
N PHE A 219 12.93 -0.87 -5.13
CA PHE A 219 13.24 -0.77 -6.56
C PHE A 219 12.24 0.13 -7.27
N LEU A 220 10.94 -0.07 -7.07
CA LEU A 220 9.90 0.68 -7.78
C LEU A 220 9.90 2.18 -7.47
N ILE A 221 10.30 2.61 -6.28
CA ILE A 221 10.41 4.05 -5.97
C ILE A 221 11.75 4.64 -6.41
N SER A 222 12.74 3.83 -6.80
CA SER A 222 14.03 4.31 -7.28
C SER A 222 13.97 4.86 -8.71
N ASP A 223 15.01 5.58 -9.12
CA ASP A 223 15.14 6.09 -10.48
C ASP A 223 15.44 4.93 -11.49
N GLU A 224 15.86 3.75 -11.03
CA GLU A 224 16.06 2.54 -11.87
C GLU A 224 14.74 2.03 -12.47
N ALA A 225 13.61 2.29 -11.81
CA ALA A 225 12.28 1.93 -12.27
C ALA A 225 11.60 3.06 -13.08
N ALA A 226 12.35 4.01 -13.65
CA ALA A 226 11.79 5.22 -14.28
C ALA A 226 10.77 4.93 -15.38
N TYR A 227 10.90 3.82 -16.11
CA TYR A 227 9.97 3.44 -17.19
C TYR A 227 8.81 2.54 -16.75
N VAL A 228 8.75 2.18 -15.45
CA VAL A 228 7.65 1.35 -14.89
C VAL A 228 6.55 2.28 -14.39
N ASN A 229 5.42 2.34 -15.12
CA ASN A 229 4.26 3.17 -14.78
C ASN A 229 2.95 2.50 -15.20
N GLY A 230 1.88 2.70 -14.47
CA GLY A 230 0.55 2.14 -14.75
C GLY A 230 0.45 0.62 -14.66
N SER A 231 1.48 -0.04 -14.17
CA SER A 231 1.58 -1.50 -14.09
C SER A 231 1.11 -2.01 -12.72
N ASN A 232 0.59 -3.24 -12.71
CA ASN A 232 0.40 -4.02 -11.50
C ASN A 232 1.54 -5.06 -11.42
N ILE A 233 2.35 -4.98 -10.37
CA ILE A 233 3.52 -5.83 -10.19
C ILE A 233 3.16 -6.97 -9.23
N GLN A 234 3.14 -8.18 -9.76
CA GLN A 234 2.88 -9.39 -8.97
C GLN A 234 4.17 -9.81 -8.25
N VAL A 235 4.05 -10.02 -6.92
CA VAL A 235 5.13 -10.55 -6.07
C VAL A 235 4.52 -11.66 -5.22
N ASN A 236 4.22 -12.80 -5.86
CA ASN A 236 3.32 -13.81 -5.34
C ASN A 236 3.84 -15.26 -5.46
N GLY A 237 5.12 -15.45 -5.79
CA GLY A 237 5.72 -16.78 -5.91
C GLY A 237 5.16 -17.63 -7.06
N GLY A 238 4.55 -16.99 -8.06
CA GLY A 238 3.96 -17.65 -9.24
C GLY A 238 2.51 -18.13 -9.02
N LEU A 239 1.81 -17.61 -7.99
CA LEU A 239 0.44 -18.00 -7.66
C LEU A 239 -0.58 -17.62 -8.75
N LEU A 240 -0.29 -16.59 -9.54
CA LEU A 240 -1.10 -16.10 -10.67
C LEU A 240 -0.24 -16.02 -11.93
#